data_91daa071a338a42dcd9449781f01133b
#
_entry.id   91daa071a338a42dcd9449781f01133b
#
_cell.length_a   1.000
_cell.length_b   1.000
_cell.length_c   1.000
_cell.angle_alpha   90.00
_cell.angle_beta   90.00
_cell.angle_gamma   90.00
#
_symmetry.space_group_name_H-M   'P 1'
#
loop_
_entity.id
_entity.type
_entity.pdbx_description
1 polymer ?
#
loop_
_entity_poly.entity_id
_entity_poly.type
_entity_poly.pdbx_seq_one_letter_code
_entity_poly.pdbx_strand_id
1 'polypeptide(L)'
;YYEVKPSAETALFLAQAFQNKQEYDKAIKYLTEALAVETDNVEKEKLLVRIGVVQLATKNYAEARKAALEAQALNPEDGMTYFVLAQCYGAQASGANFTSQAMYWVAYDTMEKAAQLLEEADLKETATKMMAAFRSAWPSKEECFFNEVQAGQRYVVNGIATTVRCIR
;
A
#
# COMPACT_ATOMS: atom_id res chain seq x y z
N TYR A 1 -3.66 26.13 -18.83
CA TYR A 1 -2.55 26.14 -19.22
C TYR A 1 -1.60 26.24 -18.13
N TYR A 2 -0.41 26.03 -18.37
CA TYR A 2 0.36 25.44 -17.36
C TYR A 2 1.70 26.14 -17.17
N GLU A 3 1.67 27.43 -17.19
CA GLU A 3 2.83 28.24 -16.89
C GLU A 3 2.99 28.49 -15.39
N VAL A 4 1.93 28.31 -14.63
CA VAL A 4 1.94 28.44 -13.18
C VAL A 4 1.84 27.03 -12.59
N LYS A 5 2.68 26.73 -11.60
CA LYS A 5 2.63 25.44 -10.92
C LYS A 5 1.23 25.22 -10.34
N PRO A 6 0.58 24.07 -10.61
CA PRO A 6 -0.76 23.85 -10.15
C PRO A 6 -0.81 23.71 -8.63
N SER A 7 -1.95 24.08 -8.05
CA SER A 7 -2.27 23.73 -6.68
C SER A 7 -2.37 22.22 -6.53
N ALA A 8 -2.32 21.71 -5.29
CA ALA A 8 -2.53 20.31 -5.02
C ALA A 8 -3.86 19.82 -5.61
N GLU A 9 -4.93 20.58 -5.46
CA GLU A 9 -6.24 20.25 -6.00
C GLU A 9 -6.22 20.10 -7.52
N THR A 10 -5.62 21.05 -8.23
CA THR A 10 -5.49 20.98 -9.69
C THR A 10 -4.64 19.80 -10.12
N ALA A 11 -3.54 19.53 -9.42
CA ALA A 11 -2.68 18.39 -9.71
C ALA A 11 -3.41 17.06 -9.51
N LEU A 12 -4.20 16.92 -8.44
CA LEU A 12 -5.02 15.74 -8.18
C LEU A 12 -6.05 15.50 -9.27
N PHE A 13 -6.71 16.57 -9.71
CA PHE A 13 -7.68 16.51 -10.81
C PHE A 13 -7.02 16.08 -12.13
N LEU A 14 -5.89 16.71 -12.49
CA LEU A 14 -5.14 16.36 -13.69
C LEU A 14 -4.62 14.91 -13.63
N ALA A 15 -4.12 14.49 -12.48
CA ALA A 15 -3.64 13.13 -12.29
C ALA A 15 -4.76 12.11 -12.50
N GLN A 16 -5.95 12.39 -11.99
CA GLN A 16 -7.12 11.51 -12.20
C GLN A 16 -7.47 11.44 -13.69
N ALA A 17 -7.46 12.55 -14.40
CA ALA A 17 -7.75 12.60 -15.84
C ALA A 17 -6.71 11.80 -16.64
N PHE A 18 -5.42 11.95 -16.33
CA PHE A 18 -4.35 11.20 -16.98
C PHE A 18 -4.39 9.71 -16.63
N GLN A 19 -4.71 9.38 -15.38
CA GLN A 19 -4.88 7.99 -14.95
C GLN A 19 -6.00 7.30 -15.72
N ASN A 20 -7.11 7.99 -15.91
CA ASN A 20 -8.24 7.46 -16.69
C ASN A 20 -7.88 7.19 -18.16
N LYS A 21 -6.92 7.96 -18.68
CA LYS A 21 -6.36 7.76 -20.03
C LYS A 21 -5.18 6.81 -20.06
N GLN A 22 -4.80 6.25 -18.91
CA GLN A 22 -3.62 5.40 -18.76
C GLN A 22 -2.29 6.12 -19.08
N GLU A 23 -2.28 7.43 -18.97
CA GLU A 23 -1.09 8.28 -19.14
C GLU A 23 -0.40 8.50 -17.79
N TYR A 24 0.07 7.39 -17.18
CA TYR A 24 0.57 7.38 -15.80
C TYR A 24 1.80 8.27 -15.59
N ASP A 25 2.70 8.35 -16.57
CA ASP A 25 3.91 9.18 -16.48
C ASP A 25 3.56 10.66 -16.34
N LYS A 26 2.55 11.12 -17.06
CA LYS A 26 2.06 12.49 -16.95
C LYS A 26 1.41 12.74 -15.60
N ALA A 27 0.62 11.78 -15.11
CA ALA A 27 0.01 11.87 -13.78
C ALA A 27 1.09 12.03 -12.70
N ILE A 28 2.11 11.20 -12.71
CA ILE A 28 3.23 11.27 -11.76
C ILE A 28 3.97 12.60 -11.86
N LYS A 29 4.22 13.08 -13.08
CA LYS A 29 4.91 14.34 -13.30
C LYS A 29 4.18 15.50 -12.61
N TYR A 30 2.88 15.67 -12.86
CA TYR A 30 2.10 16.76 -12.27
C TYR A 30 1.99 16.64 -10.75
N LEU A 31 1.81 15.43 -10.25
CA LEU A 31 1.76 15.20 -8.80
C LEU A 31 3.10 15.52 -8.13
N THR A 32 4.21 15.12 -8.73
CA THR A 32 5.55 15.38 -8.20
C THR A 32 5.88 16.87 -8.22
N GLU A 33 5.52 17.58 -9.28
CA GLU A 33 5.72 19.03 -9.38
C GLU A 33 4.91 19.77 -8.31
N ALA A 34 3.66 19.37 -8.08
CA ALA A 34 2.81 19.97 -7.06
C ALA A 34 3.36 19.67 -5.65
N LEU A 35 3.80 18.44 -5.40
CA LEU A 35 4.37 18.04 -4.13
C LEU A 35 5.62 18.85 -3.77
N ALA A 36 6.46 19.15 -4.77
CA ALA A 36 7.71 19.90 -4.56
C ALA A 36 7.49 21.33 -4.04
N VAL A 37 6.33 21.91 -4.30
CA VAL A 37 6.01 23.29 -3.90
C VAL A 37 4.95 23.38 -2.81
N GLU A 38 4.27 22.29 -2.50
CA GLU A 38 3.23 22.27 -1.47
C GLU A 38 3.85 22.39 -0.08
N THR A 39 3.26 23.20 0.76
CA THR A 39 3.70 23.41 2.15
C THR A 39 2.71 22.87 3.18
N ASP A 40 1.45 22.71 2.81
CA ASP A 40 0.43 22.17 3.70
C ASP A 40 0.55 20.65 3.81
N ASN A 41 0.66 20.14 5.03
CA ASN A 41 0.85 18.70 5.27
C ASN A 41 -0.36 17.86 4.85
N VAL A 42 -1.57 18.38 4.96
CA VAL A 42 -2.79 17.68 4.54
C VAL A 42 -2.77 17.52 3.02
N GLU A 43 -2.43 18.56 2.30
CA GLU A 43 -2.34 18.52 0.84
C GLU A 43 -1.16 17.67 0.36
N LYS A 44 -0.02 17.72 1.04
CA LYS A 44 1.13 16.83 0.76
C LYS A 44 0.74 15.36 0.89
N GLU A 45 0.01 15.02 1.94
CA GLU A 45 -0.44 13.65 2.17
C GLU A 45 -1.34 13.18 1.04
N LYS A 46 -2.30 13.97 0.61
CA LYS A 46 -3.18 13.65 -0.52
C LYS A 46 -2.40 13.40 -1.82
N LEU A 47 -1.41 14.24 -2.09
CA LEU A 47 -0.54 14.09 -3.26
C LEU A 47 0.27 12.79 -3.20
N LEU A 48 0.84 12.48 -2.04
CA LEU A 48 1.63 11.26 -1.83
C LEU A 48 0.77 10.00 -1.98
N VAL A 49 -0.43 9.99 -1.43
CA VAL A 49 -1.36 8.87 -1.58
C VAL A 49 -1.70 8.65 -3.06
N ARG A 50 -1.97 9.74 -3.79
CA ARG A 50 -2.27 9.64 -5.23
C ARG A 50 -1.07 9.14 -6.03
N ILE A 51 0.14 9.59 -5.71
CA ILE A 51 1.38 9.07 -6.32
C ILE A 51 1.46 7.56 -6.07
N GLY A 52 1.22 7.12 -4.84
CA GLY A 52 1.20 5.70 -4.49
C GLY A 52 0.21 4.90 -5.32
N VAL A 53 -1.01 5.40 -5.49
CA VAL A 53 -2.06 4.76 -6.29
C VAL A 53 -1.64 4.64 -7.76
N VAL A 54 -1.09 5.71 -8.34
CA VAL A 54 -0.64 5.69 -9.75
C VAL A 54 0.54 4.75 -9.93
N GLN A 55 1.50 4.75 -9.01
CA GLN A 55 2.65 3.83 -9.04
C GLN A 55 2.20 2.36 -8.92
N LEU A 56 1.18 2.06 -8.12
CA LEU A 56 0.57 0.73 -8.09
C LEU A 56 0.01 0.32 -9.45
N ALA A 57 -0.66 1.23 -10.14
CA ALA A 57 -1.24 0.97 -11.45
C ALA A 57 -0.17 0.59 -12.48
N THR A 58 1.05 1.14 -12.34
CA THR A 58 2.21 0.78 -13.17
C THR A 58 3.01 -0.40 -12.62
N LYS A 59 2.57 -0.99 -11.51
CA LYS A 59 3.28 -2.08 -10.81
C LYS A 59 4.67 -1.67 -10.31
N ASN A 60 4.88 -0.39 -10.08
CA ASN A 60 6.12 0.13 -9.52
C ASN A 60 6.01 0.16 -7.98
N TYR A 61 6.08 -1.02 -7.39
CA TYR A 61 5.79 -1.24 -5.96
C TYR A 61 6.78 -0.54 -5.02
N ALA A 62 8.04 -0.42 -5.41
CA ALA A 62 9.06 0.26 -4.59
C ALA A 62 8.72 1.74 -4.42
N GLU A 63 8.37 2.43 -5.51
CA GLU A 63 7.99 3.84 -5.49
C GLU A 63 6.62 4.04 -4.82
N ALA A 64 5.68 3.13 -5.05
CA ALA A 64 4.37 3.17 -4.40
C ALA A 64 4.51 3.04 -2.88
N ARG A 65 5.35 2.12 -2.41
CA ARG A 65 5.63 1.95 -0.98
C ARG A 65 6.29 3.18 -0.38
N LYS A 66 7.26 3.75 -1.06
CA LYS A 66 7.94 4.97 -0.59
C LYS A 66 6.95 6.11 -0.40
N ALA A 67 6.11 6.38 -1.39
CA ALA A 67 5.10 7.43 -1.32
C ALA A 67 4.10 7.18 -0.19
N ALA A 68 3.64 5.93 -0.04
CA ALA A 68 2.69 5.56 1.01
C ALA A 68 3.30 5.68 2.41
N LEU A 69 4.57 5.33 2.60
CA LEU A 69 5.25 5.50 3.89
C LEU A 69 5.41 6.98 4.26
N GLU A 70 5.72 7.83 3.30
CA GLU A 70 5.78 9.28 3.51
C GLU A 70 4.39 9.83 3.87
N ALA A 71 3.34 9.37 3.20
CA ALA A 71 1.97 9.75 3.51
C ALA A 71 1.56 9.29 4.91
N GLN A 72 1.93 8.08 5.30
CA GLN A 72 1.67 7.55 6.64
C GLN A 72 2.30 8.42 7.73
N ALA A 73 3.51 8.91 7.51
CA ALA A 73 4.20 9.78 8.44
C ALA A 73 3.46 11.11 8.64
N LEU A 74 2.77 11.61 7.61
CA LEU A 74 1.97 12.83 7.67
C LEU A 74 0.59 12.60 8.25
N ASN A 75 -0.04 11.48 7.94
CA ASN A 75 -1.37 11.11 8.45
C ASN A 75 -1.49 9.59 8.61
N PRO A 76 -1.28 9.07 9.83
CA PRO A 76 -1.38 7.62 10.08
C PRO A 76 -2.82 7.08 10.13
N GLU A 77 -3.82 7.94 9.95
CA GLU A 77 -5.23 7.55 10.00
C GLU A 77 -5.90 7.46 8.62
N ASP A 78 -5.15 7.64 7.54
CA ASP A 78 -5.68 7.50 6.18
C ASP A 78 -5.67 6.04 5.74
N GLY A 79 -6.86 5.45 5.58
CA GLY A 79 -7.02 4.06 5.15
C GLY A 79 -6.45 3.76 3.77
N MET A 80 -6.47 4.72 2.85
CA MET A 80 -5.89 4.55 1.50
C MET A 80 -4.39 4.32 1.55
N THR A 81 -3.68 4.94 2.49
CA THR A 81 -2.25 4.72 2.69
C THR A 81 -1.95 3.25 3.00
N TYR A 82 -2.71 2.67 3.92
CA TYR A 82 -2.56 1.26 4.29
C TYR A 82 -3.01 0.33 3.15
N PHE A 83 -4.01 0.73 2.39
CA PHE A 83 -4.47 -0.02 1.23
C PHE A 83 -3.36 -0.13 0.18
N VAL A 84 -2.66 0.97 -0.11
CA VAL A 84 -1.51 0.98 -1.02
C VAL A 84 -0.36 0.14 -0.46
N LEU A 85 -0.02 0.34 0.82
CA LEU A 85 1.07 -0.41 1.49
C LEU A 85 0.83 -1.91 1.47
N ALA A 86 -0.38 -2.35 1.78
CA ALA A 86 -0.73 -3.77 1.81
C ALA A 86 -0.54 -4.43 0.44
N GLN A 87 -0.91 -3.74 -0.62
CA GLN A 87 -0.69 -4.23 -1.99
C GLN A 87 0.80 -4.34 -2.32
N CYS A 88 1.61 -3.37 -1.87
CA CYS A 88 3.06 -3.43 -2.04
C CYS A 88 3.66 -4.62 -1.29
N TYR A 89 3.25 -4.86 -0.07
CA TYR A 89 3.72 -6.01 0.71
C TYR A 89 3.27 -7.33 0.11
N GLY A 90 2.02 -7.41 -0.37
CA GLY A 90 1.52 -8.58 -1.08
C GLY A 90 2.32 -8.89 -2.35
N ALA A 91 2.75 -7.86 -3.06
CA ALA A 91 3.59 -8.00 -4.25
C ALA A 91 5.01 -8.47 -3.92
N GLN A 92 5.52 -8.16 -2.73
CA GLN A 92 6.81 -8.67 -2.25
C GLN A 92 6.73 -10.10 -1.77
N ALA A 93 5.56 -10.55 -1.38
CA ALA A 93 5.34 -11.91 -0.91
C ALA A 93 5.40 -12.90 -2.07
N SER A 94 5.92 -14.07 -1.81
CA SER A 94 5.96 -15.15 -2.81
C SER A 94 5.95 -16.51 -2.12
N GLY A 95 5.70 -17.55 -2.88
CA GLY A 95 5.79 -18.92 -2.38
C GLY A 95 7.21 -19.51 -2.41
N ALA A 96 8.22 -18.71 -2.75
CA ALA A 96 9.57 -19.20 -2.99
C ALA A 96 10.28 -19.71 -1.74
N ASN A 97 10.05 -19.06 -0.60
CA ASN A 97 10.60 -19.48 0.69
C ASN A 97 9.75 -18.96 1.83
N PHE A 98 9.99 -19.46 3.02
CA PHE A 98 9.21 -19.12 4.21
C PHE A 98 9.22 -17.61 4.52
N THR A 99 10.38 -16.97 4.44
CA THR A 99 10.49 -15.51 4.70
C THR A 99 9.64 -14.70 3.72
N SER A 100 9.65 -15.08 2.45
CA SER A 100 8.80 -14.42 1.44
C SER A 100 7.32 -14.69 1.67
N GLN A 101 6.95 -15.90 2.09
CA GLN A 101 5.56 -16.23 2.46
C GLN A 101 5.11 -15.44 3.69
N ALA A 102 6.00 -15.21 4.65
CA ALA A 102 5.71 -14.45 5.85
C ALA A 102 5.28 -12.99 5.54
N MET A 103 5.64 -12.46 4.39
CA MET A 103 5.16 -11.15 3.95
C MET A 103 3.64 -11.12 3.75
N TYR A 104 2.99 -12.27 3.52
CA TYR A 104 1.52 -12.32 3.47
C TYR A 104 0.87 -12.04 4.83
N TRP A 105 1.56 -12.31 5.94
CA TRP A 105 1.08 -11.91 7.27
C TRP A 105 1.09 -10.37 7.38
N VAL A 106 2.18 -9.75 6.94
CA VAL A 106 2.33 -8.28 6.95
C VAL A 106 1.29 -7.64 6.03
N ALA A 107 1.12 -8.17 4.82
CA ALA A 107 0.13 -7.68 3.87
C ALA A 107 -1.30 -7.78 4.44
N TYR A 108 -1.61 -8.91 5.09
CA TYR A 108 -2.90 -9.10 5.75
C TYR A 108 -3.14 -8.07 6.87
N ASP A 109 -2.19 -7.93 7.78
CA ASP A 109 -2.28 -6.98 8.91
C ASP A 109 -2.47 -5.55 8.41
N THR A 110 -1.72 -5.17 7.38
CA THR A 110 -1.79 -3.83 6.79
C THR A 110 -3.12 -3.60 6.10
N MET A 111 -3.64 -4.59 5.38
CA MET A 111 -4.94 -4.49 4.73
C MET A 111 -6.09 -4.49 5.74
N GLU A 112 -5.96 -5.21 6.86
CA GLU A 112 -6.92 -5.15 7.96
C GLU A 112 -7.00 -3.74 8.53
N LYS A 113 -5.85 -3.10 8.74
CA LYS A 113 -5.80 -1.69 9.18
C LYS A 113 -6.47 -0.78 8.16
N ALA A 114 -6.23 -0.99 6.86
CA ALA A 114 -6.89 -0.25 5.79
C ALA A 114 -8.42 -0.42 5.86
N ALA A 115 -8.90 -1.64 6.01
CA ALA A 115 -10.34 -1.94 6.07
C ALA A 115 -11.02 -1.28 7.27
N GLN A 116 -10.30 -1.13 8.38
CA GLN A 116 -10.81 -0.44 9.57
C GLN A 116 -10.95 1.07 9.36
N LEU A 117 -10.04 1.67 8.59
CA LEU A 117 -9.96 3.12 8.39
C LEU A 117 -10.69 3.62 7.15
N LEU A 118 -10.89 2.76 6.14
CA LEU A 118 -11.60 3.14 4.91
C LEU A 118 -13.08 3.40 5.22
N GLU A 119 -13.62 4.44 4.61
CA GLU A 119 -15.02 4.80 4.76
C GLU A 119 -15.89 4.28 3.60
N GLU A 120 -15.31 4.19 2.41
CA GLU A 120 -16.02 3.76 1.21
C GLU A 120 -16.30 2.26 1.22
N ALA A 121 -17.57 1.89 1.08
CA ALA A 121 -18.02 0.49 1.14
C ALA A 121 -17.33 -0.40 0.08
N ASP A 122 -17.18 0.10 -1.15
CA ASP A 122 -16.56 -0.64 -2.25
C ASP A 122 -15.08 -0.93 -1.98
N LEU A 123 -14.37 0.04 -1.38
CA LEU A 123 -12.97 -0.14 -1.01
C LEU A 123 -12.82 -1.10 0.16
N LYS A 124 -13.73 -1.04 1.14
CA LYS A 124 -13.77 -2.02 2.25
C LYS A 124 -14.00 -3.43 1.74
N GLU A 125 -14.91 -3.60 0.81
CA GLU A 125 -15.18 -4.91 0.19
C GLU A 125 -13.94 -5.42 -0.54
N THR A 126 -13.29 -4.57 -1.32
CA THR A 126 -12.05 -4.90 -2.02
C THR A 126 -10.95 -5.30 -1.03
N ALA A 127 -10.78 -4.53 0.04
CA ALA A 127 -9.81 -4.82 1.09
C ALA A 127 -10.09 -6.19 1.72
N THR A 128 -11.34 -6.50 2.02
CA THR A 128 -11.75 -7.78 2.61
C THR A 128 -11.43 -8.94 1.66
N LYS A 129 -11.69 -8.79 0.38
CA LYS A 129 -11.35 -9.81 -0.63
C LYS A 129 -9.85 -10.03 -0.72
N MET A 130 -9.06 -8.96 -0.67
CA MET A 130 -7.60 -9.06 -0.69
C MET A 130 -7.06 -9.72 0.59
N MET A 131 -7.65 -9.42 1.75
CA MET A 131 -7.30 -10.11 3.00
C MET A 131 -7.53 -11.61 2.89
N ALA A 132 -8.65 -12.04 2.34
CA ALA A 132 -8.93 -13.45 2.13
C ALA A 132 -7.91 -14.10 1.20
N ALA A 133 -7.49 -13.41 0.14
CA ALA A 133 -6.45 -13.87 -0.78
C ALA A 133 -5.10 -14.02 -0.06
N PHE A 134 -4.68 -13.03 0.73
CA PHE A 134 -3.44 -13.10 1.51
C PHE A 134 -3.47 -14.25 2.52
N ARG A 135 -4.61 -14.44 3.19
CA ARG A 135 -4.79 -15.52 4.16
C ARG A 135 -4.64 -16.89 3.50
N SER A 136 -5.16 -17.07 2.30
CA SER A 136 -5.05 -18.34 1.57
C SER A 136 -3.60 -18.68 1.20
N ALA A 137 -2.72 -17.69 1.16
CA ALA A 137 -1.30 -17.83 0.83
C ALA A 137 -0.39 -17.95 2.07
N TRP A 138 -0.93 -17.91 3.28
CA TRP A 138 -0.14 -18.07 4.51
C TRP A 138 0.59 -19.41 4.54
N PRO A 139 1.77 -19.48 5.19
CA PRO A 139 2.44 -20.74 5.41
C PRO A 139 1.54 -21.79 6.07
N SER A 140 1.70 -23.05 5.68
CA SER A 140 1.00 -24.16 6.29
C SER A 140 1.55 -24.46 7.69
N LYS A 141 0.83 -25.24 8.49
CA LYS A 141 1.32 -25.72 9.78
C LYS A 141 2.63 -26.48 9.63
N GLU A 142 2.76 -27.25 8.56
CA GLU A 142 3.96 -28.00 8.23
C GLU A 142 5.15 -27.10 7.97
N GLU A 143 4.97 -26.05 7.17
CA GLU A 143 5.99 -25.04 6.89
C GLU A 143 6.39 -24.28 8.15
N CYS A 144 5.44 -23.92 9.01
CA CYS A 144 5.72 -23.31 10.30
C CYS A 144 6.55 -24.24 11.18
N PHE A 145 6.21 -25.52 11.22
CA PHE A 145 6.94 -26.52 12.01
C PHE A 145 8.39 -26.65 11.52
N PHE A 146 8.60 -26.78 10.21
CA PHE A 146 9.94 -26.86 9.64
C PHE A 146 10.80 -25.62 9.87
N ASN A 147 10.17 -24.45 10.03
CA ASN A 147 10.87 -23.20 10.30
C ASN A 147 10.90 -22.84 11.80
N GLU A 148 10.54 -23.79 12.66
CA GLU A 148 10.62 -23.68 14.12
C GLU A 148 9.84 -22.49 14.68
N VAL A 149 8.70 -22.14 14.08
CA VAL A 149 7.82 -21.07 14.55
C VAL A 149 6.45 -21.61 14.95
N GLN A 150 5.82 -20.94 15.90
CA GLN A 150 4.50 -21.34 16.42
C GLN A 150 3.47 -20.25 16.16
N ALA A 151 2.25 -20.67 15.83
CA ALA A 151 1.13 -19.75 15.66
C ALA A 151 0.95 -18.88 16.91
N GLY A 152 0.75 -17.57 16.70
CA GLY A 152 0.65 -16.58 17.77
C GLY A 152 1.99 -15.98 18.22
N GLN A 153 3.11 -16.55 17.80
CA GLN A 153 4.44 -16.03 18.11
C GLN A 153 4.69 -14.71 17.36
N ARG A 154 5.40 -13.78 18.00
CA ARG A 154 5.87 -12.56 17.32
C ARG A 154 6.97 -12.94 16.34
N TYR A 155 6.88 -12.37 15.14
CA TYR A 155 7.86 -12.60 14.08
C TYR A 155 8.21 -11.27 13.43
N VAL A 156 9.45 -11.12 12.99
CA VAL A 156 9.89 -9.91 12.28
C VAL A 156 10.37 -10.33 10.89
N VAL A 157 9.74 -9.78 9.87
CA VAL A 157 10.11 -10.01 8.48
C VAL A 157 10.42 -8.66 7.80
N ASN A 158 11.59 -8.56 7.20
CA ASN A 158 12.07 -7.33 6.57
C ASN A 158 11.93 -6.08 7.48
N GLY A 159 12.20 -6.24 8.78
CA GLY A 159 12.09 -5.16 9.77
C GLY A 159 10.68 -4.86 10.26
N ILE A 160 9.67 -5.58 9.79
CA ILE A 160 8.26 -5.35 10.14
C ILE A 160 7.78 -6.45 11.08
N ALA A 161 7.24 -6.06 12.25
CA ALA A 161 6.70 -6.99 13.21
C ALA A 161 5.31 -7.49 12.79
N THR A 162 5.10 -8.78 12.92
CA THR A 162 3.83 -9.43 12.65
C THR A 162 3.65 -10.62 13.59
N THR A 163 2.58 -11.35 13.45
CA THR A 163 2.28 -12.54 14.23
C THR A 163 2.25 -13.78 13.33
N VAL A 164 2.88 -14.84 13.75
CA VAL A 164 2.87 -16.11 13.02
C VAL A 164 1.44 -16.68 12.93
N ARG A 165 1.02 -17.00 11.73
CA ARG A 165 -0.27 -17.62 11.44
C ARG A 165 -0.06 -18.72 10.42
N CYS A 166 -0.59 -19.89 10.72
CA CYS A 166 -0.39 -21.08 9.91
C CYS A 166 -1.75 -21.66 9.52
N ILE A 167 -1.89 -22.01 8.24
CA ILE A 167 -3.11 -22.64 7.74
C ILE A 167 -2.91 -24.15 7.60
N ARG A 168 -3.86 -24.93 8.18
CA ARG A 168 -3.94 -26.42 8.09
C ARG A 168 -2.70 -27.17 8.50
#